data_116ed9442694d445ee5d4e7184f9022a
#
_entry.id   116ed9442694d445ee5d4e7184f9022a
#
_cell.length_a   1.000
_cell.length_b   1.000
_cell.length_c   1.000
_cell.angle_alpha   90.00
_cell.angle_beta   90.00
_cell.angle_gamma   90.00
#
_symmetry.space_group_name_H-M   'P 1'
#
loop_
_entity.id
_entity.type
_entity.pdbx_description
1 polymer ?
#
loop_
_entity_poly.entity_id
_entity_poly.type
_entity_poly.pdbx_seq_one_letter_code
_entity_poly.pdbx_strand_id
1 'polypeptide(L)'
;MKKILLLCSAGMSTSIIVKKMLEAADKKGLEVEIKAMGLEMFQENLGNYDIFLLGPQVKFKRDELNKIAQEKGKRVEVINPMDYGMMKGDKILEFALNLID
;
A
#
# COMPACT_ATOMS: atom_id res chain seq x y z
N MET A 1 15.03 -1.60 -5.30
CA MET A 1 13.72 -0.94 -5.54
C MET A 1 12.73 -1.38 -4.47
N LYS A 2 12.09 -0.43 -3.84
CA LYS A 2 11.07 -0.74 -2.83
C LYS A 2 9.72 -0.99 -3.52
N LYS A 3 9.00 -1.98 -3.02
CA LYS A 3 7.75 -2.42 -3.64
C LYS A 3 6.59 -2.29 -2.66
N ILE A 4 5.57 -1.56 -3.10
CA ILE A 4 4.40 -1.23 -2.27
C ILE A 4 3.15 -1.78 -2.95
N LEU A 5 2.34 -2.54 -2.21
CA LEU A 5 1.08 -3.05 -2.72
C LEU A 5 -0.09 -2.45 -1.94
N LEU A 6 -1.02 -1.82 -2.65
CA LEU A 6 -2.26 -1.34 -2.07
C LEU A 6 -3.35 -2.37 -2.29
N LEU A 7 -4.08 -2.68 -1.24
CA LEU A 7 -5.14 -3.69 -1.27
C LEU A 7 -6.49 -3.04 -0.92
N CYS A 8 -7.51 -3.35 -1.69
CA CYS A 8 -8.85 -2.86 -1.43
C CYS A 8 -9.89 -3.83 -1.98
N SER A 9 -11.17 -3.57 -1.65
CA SER A 9 -12.25 -4.42 -2.12
C SER A 9 -12.68 -4.09 -3.54
N ALA A 10 -12.48 -2.83 -3.96
CA ALA A 10 -12.82 -2.37 -5.31
C ALA A 10 -11.68 -1.48 -5.79
N GLY A 11 -10.97 -1.88 -6.80
CA GLY A 11 -9.69 -1.31 -7.17
C GLY A 11 -9.68 0.06 -7.82
N MET A 12 -10.82 0.66 -8.13
CA MET A 12 -10.82 1.84 -8.99
C MET A 12 -10.23 3.09 -8.36
N SER A 13 -10.62 3.42 -7.12
CA SER A 13 -10.09 4.62 -6.46
C SER A 13 -8.62 4.46 -6.09
N THR A 14 -8.19 3.23 -5.78
CA THR A 14 -6.79 2.98 -5.47
C THR A 14 -5.88 3.16 -6.69
N SER A 15 -6.40 2.96 -7.89
CA SER A 15 -5.62 3.18 -9.11
C SER A 15 -5.19 4.64 -9.25
N ILE A 16 -6.07 5.58 -8.90
CA ILE A 16 -5.75 7.00 -8.93
C ILE A 16 -4.70 7.33 -7.89
N ILE A 17 -4.82 6.75 -6.69
CA ILE A 17 -3.86 6.95 -5.62
C ILE A 17 -2.49 6.44 -6.04
N VAL A 18 -2.43 5.25 -6.65
CA VAL A 18 -1.17 4.69 -7.15
C VAL A 18 -0.50 5.66 -8.12
N LYS A 19 -1.28 6.22 -9.05
CA LYS A 19 -0.75 7.19 -10.00
C LYS A 19 -0.15 8.40 -9.29
N LYS A 20 -0.84 8.93 -8.29
CA LYS A 20 -0.35 10.08 -7.55
C LYS A 20 0.88 9.75 -6.71
N MET A 21 0.96 8.53 -6.18
CA MET A 21 2.14 8.09 -5.45
C MET A 21 3.34 7.97 -6.38
N LEU A 22 3.13 7.44 -7.59
CA LEU A 22 4.20 7.34 -8.57
C LEU A 22 4.68 8.71 -9.03
N GLU A 23 3.78 9.67 -9.18
CA GLU A 23 4.14 11.04 -9.51
C GLU A 23 4.99 11.66 -8.40
N ALA A 24 4.62 11.41 -7.15
CA ALA A 24 5.37 11.92 -6.00
C ALA A 24 6.76 11.30 -5.93
N ALA A 25 6.86 9.99 -6.20
CA ALA A 25 8.14 9.29 -6.20
C ALA A 25 9.05 9.83 -7.30
N ASP A 26 8.49 10.09 -8.48
CA ASP A 26 9.24 10.63 -9.60
C ASP A 26 9.83 12.00 -9.26
N LYS A 27 9.04 12.85 -8.63
CA LYS A 27 9.50 14.18 -8.21
C LYS A 27 10.64 14.11 -7.22
N LYS A 28 10.68 13.06 -6.42
CA LYS A 28 11.74 12.87 -5.41
C LYS A 28 12.92 12.08 -5.94
N GLY A 29 12.86 11.62 -7.18
CA GLY A 29 13.90 10.80 -7.75
C GLY A 29 14.00 9.42 -7.13
N LEU A 30 12.86 8.88 -6.64
CA LEU A 30 12.83 7.58 -5.99
C LEU A 30 12.38 6.49 -6.96
N GLU A 31 13.05 5.35 -6.91
CA GLU A 31 12.64 4.19 -7.69
C GLU A 31 11.81 3.28 -6.80
N VAL A 32 10.52 3.19 -7.11
CA VAL A 32 9.58 2.34 -6.37
C VAL A 32 8.64 1.66 -7.34
N GLU A 33 8.17 0.49 -6.96
CA GLU A 33 7.09 -0.18 -7.68
C GLU A 33 5.86 -0.10 -6.79
N ILE A 34 4.76 0.42 -7.34
CA ILE A 34 3.52 0.60 -6.60
C ILE A 34 2.39 0.04 -7.44
N LYS A 35 1.62 -0.88 -6.87
CA LYS A 35 0.47 -1.45 -7.54
C LYS A 35 -0.72 -1.53 -6.60
N ALA A 36 -1.92 -1.64 -7.18
CA ALA A 36 -3.15 -1.83 -6.43
C ALA A 36 -3.81 -3.12 -6.90
N MET A 37 -4.27 -3.92 -5.95
CA MET A 37 -4.93 -5.20 -6.23
C MET A 37 -6.07 -5.43 -5.23
N GLY A 38 -6.93 -6.39 -5.52
CA GLY A 38 -7.95 -6.79 -4.57
C GLY A 38 -7.35 -7.61 -3.42
N LEU A 39 -8.10 -7.70 -2.32
CA LEU A 39 -7.65 -8.44 -1.14
C LEU A 39 -7.29 -9.89 -1.46
N GLU A 40 -7.97 -10.50 -2.42
CA GLU A 40 -7.74 -11.89 -2.78
C GLU A 40 -6.34 -12.15 -3.32
N MET A 41 -5.64 -11.11 -3.73
CA MET A 41 -4.29 -11.23 -4.27
C MET A 41 -3.20 -11.13 -3.21
N PHE A 42 -3.58 -10.91 -1.95
CA PHE A 42 -2.60 -10.69 -0.88
C PHE A 42 -1.62 -11.86 -0.72
N GLN A 43 -2.14 -13.07 -0.56
CA GLN A 43 -1.28 -14.21 -0.26
C GLN A 43 -0.35 -14.56 -1.43
N GLU A 44 -0.83 -14.44 -2.66
CA GLU A 44 0.00 -14.68 -3.83
C GLU A 44 1.16 -13.72 -3.94
N ASN A 45 1.00 -12.50 -3.42
CA ASN A 45 1.98 -11.46 -3.54
C ASN A 45 2.80 -11.21 -2.29
N LEU A 46 2.64 -12.08 -1.29
CA LEU A 46 3.31 -11.90 -0.01
C LEU A 46 4.83 -11.81 -0.14
N GLY A 47 5.41 -12.55 -1.07
CA GLY A 47 6.85 -12.52 -1.30
C GLY A 47 7.30 -11.48 -2.32
N ASN A 48 6.36 -10.79 -2.96
CA ASN A 48 6.68 -9.88 -4.06
C ASN A 48 6.75 -8.41 -3.69
N TYR A 49 6.29 -8.04 -2.50
CA TYR A 49 6.23 -6.64 -2.06
C TYR A 49 6.82 -6.48 -0.67
N ASP A 50 7.26 -5.27 -0.37
CA ASP A 50 7.91 -4.95 0.90
C ASP A 50 6.94 -4.46 1.96
N ILE A 51 5.83 -3.85 1.53
CA ILE A 51 4.81 -3.35 2.43
C ILE A 51 3.44 -3.48 1.77
N PHE A 52 2.43 -3.73 2.59
CA PHE A 52 1.05 -3.86 2.12
C PHE A 52 0.20 -2.82 2.82
N LEU A 53 -0.50 -1.99 2.04
CA LEU A 53 -1.36 -0.94 2.58
C LEU A 53 -2.81 -1.24 2.26
N LEU A 54 -3.67 -1.16 3.28
CA LEU A 54 -5.10 -1.39 3.11
C LEU A 54 -5.84 -0.08 2.92
N GLY A 55 -6.76 -0.04 1.98
CA GLY A 55 -7.71 1.05 1.91
C GLY A 55 -8.57 1.07 3.17
N PRO A 56 -9.03 2.25 3.60
CA PRO A 56 -9.83 2.34 4.83
C PRO A 56 -11.09 1.48 4.83
N GLN A 57 -11.65 1.20 3.66
CA GLN A 57 -12.86 0.39 3.54
C GLN A 57 -12.65 -1.04 4.02
N VAL A 58 -11.42 -1.51 4.03
CA VAL A 58 -11.10 -2.89 4.43
C VAL A 58 -10.18 -2.92 5.65
N LYS A 59 -10.21 -1.87 6.45
CA LYS A 59 -9.37 -1.76 7.65
C LYS A 59 -9.60 -2.91 8.64
N PHE A 60 -10.77 -3.51 8.64
CA PHE A 60 -11.09 -4.62 9.53
C PHE A 60 -10.25 -5.87 9.26
N LYS A 61 -9.61 -5.93 8.10
CA LYS A 61 -8.72 -7.05 7.76
C LYS A 61 -7.28 -6.85 8.22
N ARG A 62 -6.96 -5.67 8.74
CA ARG A 62 -5.57 -5.34 9.05
C ARG A 62 -4.89 -6.33 9.98
N ASP A 63 -5.52 -6.67 11.10
CA ASP A 63 -4.86 -7.54 12.08
C ASP A 63 -4.64 -8.94 11.54
N GLU A 64 -5.62 -9.47 10.84
CA GLU A 64 -5.53 -10.81 10.24
C GLU A 64 -4.39 -10.86 9.21
N LEU A 65 -4.35 -9.91 8.30
CA LEU A 65 -3.35 -9.90 7.24
C LEU A 65 -1.96 -9.55 7.77
N ASN A 66 -1.89 -8.65 8.74
CA ASN A 66 -0.61 -8.29 9.34
C ASN A 66 0.05 -9.48 10.03
N LYS A 67 -0.76 -10.33 10.67
CA LYS A 67 -0.27 -11.53 11.30
C LYS A 67 0.40 -12.45 10.30
N ILE A 68 -0.23 -12.61 9.14
CA ILE A 68 0.31 -13.42 8.05
C ILE A 68 1.61 -12.79 7.51
N ALA A 69 1.60 -11.48 7.32
CA ALA A 69 2.77 -10.76 6.79
C ALA A 69 3.96 -10.84 7.73
N GLN A 70 3.73 -10.78 9.03
CA GLN A 70 4.80 -10.83 10.02
C GLN A 70 5.59 -12.13 9.94
N GLU A 71 4.97 -13.22 9.53
CA GLU A 71 5.66 -14.50 9.36
C GLU A 71 6.73 -14.42 8.27
N LYS A 72 6.61 -13.45 7.36
CA LYS A 72 7.57 -13.20 6.30
C LYS A 72 8.40 -11.94 6.55
N GLY A 73 8.34 -11.42 7.77
CA GLY A 73 9.07 -10.20 8.12
C GLY A 73 8.51 -8.94 7.50
N LYS A 74 7.22 -8.94 7.17
CA LYS A 74 6.57 -7.81 6.50
C LYS A 74 5.42 -7.27 7.33
N ARG A 75 4.82 -6.16 6.88
CA ARG A 75 3.75 -5.49 7.61
C ARG A 75 2.58 -5.18 6.72
N VAL A 76 1.39 -5.11 7.33
CA VAL A 76 0.18 -4.62 6.69
C VAL A 76 -0.32 -3.47 7.56
N GLU A 77 -0.53 -2.31 6.96
CA GLU A 77 -1.04 -1.14 7.67
C GLU A 77 -2.19 -0.51 6.90
N VAL A 78 -3.00 0.27 7.60
CA VAL A 78 -4.16 0.93 6.99
C VAL A 78 -3.78 2.35 6.57
N ILE A 79 -4.15 2.74 5.36
CA ILE A 79 -3.93 4.10 4.87
C ILE A 79 -4.82 5.05 5.68
N ASN A 80 -4.27 6.19 6.08
CA ASN A 80 -5.03 7.23 6.77
C ASN A 80 -6.26 7.60 5.95
N PRO A 81 -7.48 7.53 6.52
CA PRO A 81 -8.70 7.80 5.75
C PRO A 81 -8.73 9.18 5.10
N MET A 82 -8.16 10.18 5.75
CA MET A 82 -8.12 11.54 5.20
C MET A 82 -7.22 11.62 3.98
N ASP A 83 -6.01 11.06 4.10
CA ASP A 83 -5.08 11.05 2.99
C ASP A 83 -5.62 10.23 1.82
N TYR A 84 -6.31 9.14 2.11
CA TYR A 84 -6.94 8.31 1.10
C TYR A 84 -8.07 9.06 0.40
N GLY A 85 -8.96 9.68 1.17
CA GLY A 85 -10.12 10.40 0.62
C GLY A 85 -9.72 11.61 -0.20
N MET A 86 -8.63 12.26 0.16
CA MET A 86 -8.12 13.43 -0.55
C MET A 86 -7.08 13.04 -1.61
N MET A 87 -6.83 11.76 -1.76
CA MET A 87 -5.88 11.21 -2.75
C MET A 87 -4.49 11.85 -2.64
N LYS A 88 -4.01 12.01 -1.42
CA LYS A 88 -2.69 12.60 -1.16
C LYS A 88 -1.60 11.55 -1.34
N GLY A 89 -1.26 11.28 -2.60
CA GLY A 89 -0.27 10.26 -2.94
C GLY A 89 1.09 10.49 -2.30
N ASP A 90 1.51 11.74 -2.18
CA ASP A 90 2.78 12.09 -1.56
C ASP A 90 2.84 11.66 -0.09
N LYS A 91 1.74 11.89 0.65
CA LYS A 91 1.68 11.51 2.06
C LYS A 91 1.57 10.01 2.25
N ILE A 92 0.81 9.34 1.38
CA ILE A 92 0.68 7.89 1.43
C ILE A 92 2.01 7.24 1.09
N LEU A 93 2.72 7.75 0.11
CA LEU A 93 4.05 7.26 -0.25
C LEU A 93 5.02 7.39 0.94
N GLU A 94 5.04 8.56 1.56
CA GLU A 94 5.91 8.81 2.71
C GLU A 94 5.58 7.84 3.86
N PHE A 95 4.30 7.64 4.12
CA PHE A 95 3.85 6.69 5.13
C PHE A 95 4.39 5.28 4.84
N ALA A 96 4.25 4.83 3.59
CA ALA A 96 4.74 3.51 3.20
C ALA A 96 6.25 3.40 3.36
N LEU A 97 6.99 4.39 2.90
CA LEU A 97 8.45 4.35 2.95
C LEU A 97 8.97 4.35 4.39
N ASN A 98 8.27 5.02 5.31
CA ASN A 98 8.65 5.00 6.71
C ASN A 98 8.44 3.65 7.37
N LEU A 99 7.59 2.80 6.80
CA LEU A 99 7.31 1.46 7.32
C LEU A 99 8.23 0.39 6.75
N ILE A 100 8.92 0.70 5.67
CA ILE A 100 9.87 -0.23 5.06
C ILE A 100 11.26 0.03 5.66
N ASP A 101 11.85 -0.96 6.21
CA ASP A 101 13.19 -0.85 6.77
C ASP A 101 14.27 -1.06 5.72
#